data_ae7042a75fb0246e2a7c7e9da4fe30c0
#
_entry.id   ae7042a75fb0246e2a7c7e9da4fe30c0
#
_cell.length_a   1.000
_cell.length_b   1.000
_cell.length_c   1.000
_cell.angle_alpha   90.00
_cell.angle_beta   90.00
_cell.angle_gamma   90.00
#
_symmetry.space_group_name_H-M   'P 1'
#
loop_
_entity.id
_entity.type
_entity.pdbx_description
1 polymer ?
#
loop_
_entity_poly.entity_id
_entity_poly.type
_entity_poly.pdbx_seq_one_letter_code
_entity_poly.pdbx_strand_id
1 'polypeptide(L)'
;MMQRPSDLNAPWRQSLCAKGRIVYDLGSVSAQNDTLIMSSFSLLEPPQPQGIRDTLYLKAPPGSATALALAQTASHAPLLVITPNTASAQRLEQDLAFYSSVPVLPFPDWETLPYDSFSPHQDIISARLRTLRQLQDGVRGIVLVPINTLMQRLPPVSYIAGRVMTLKAGATLNRETFRESLSRAGYRAVETVYEPGEYAMRGAIIDLFAMGMDEPIRIDLFDDEIDTLRHFDPGSQRSTDKVDTIELLPAHEYSLSRSAIACFREQFETLFDVDPRQCPLYNDALKAIPSPGLEQYLPLFFDETASLFEHVTDDTRVALLPGVFEAAEQHWQAIESRYINLGVDPTRPLLPPHRAFFPVN
;
A
#
# COMPACT_ATOMS: atom_id res chain seq x y z
N MET A 1 -19.12 -14.81 26.20
CA MET A 1 -18.36 -14.09 27.21
C MET A 1 -17.39 -13.21 26.45
N MET A 2 -17.83 -12.01 26.05
CA MET A 2 -17.03 -11.11 25.21
C MET A 2 -15.93 -10.48 26.07
N GLN A 3 -14.68 -10.72 25.68
CA GLN A 3 -13.51 -10.13 26.32
C GLN A 3 -13.49 -8.61 26.06
N ARG A 4 -13.04 -7.88 27.06
CA ARG A 4 -12.97 -6.41 27.08
C ARG A 4 -11.98 -5.87 26.02
N PRO A 5 -12.17 -4.63 25.54
CA PRO A 5 -11.21 -3.93 24.68
C PRO A 5 -9.90 -3.53 25.39
N SER A 6 -9.51 -4.20 26.48
CA SER A 6 -8.37 -3.81 27.31
C SER A 6 -7.02 -4.42 26.91
N ASP A 7 -6.97 -5.33 25.94
CA ASP A 7 -5.72 -5.93 25.51
C ASP A 7 -5.23 -5.31 24.19
N LEU A 8 -4.65 -4.09 24.32
CA LEU A 8 -4.09 -3.29 23.22
C LEU A 8 -2.62 -3.69 22.92
N ASN A 9 -2.30 -4.98 22.89
CA ASN A 9 -0.92 -5.42 22.73
C ASN A 9 -0.46 -5.56 21.27
N ALA A 10 -1.37 -5.52 20.30
CA ALA A 10 -0.98 -5.55 18.88
C ALA A 10 -0.30 -4.24 18.46
N PRO A 11 0.83 -4.27 17.72
CA PRO A 11 1.56 -3.06 17.31
C PRO A 11 0.70 -2.04 16.57
N TRP A 12 -0.18 -2.47 15.67
CA TRP A 12 -1.09 -1.57 14.97
C TRP A 12 -2.17 -0.96 15.91
N ARG A 13 -2.62 -1.70 16.94
CA ARG A 13 -3.54 -1.17 17.96
C ARG A 13 -2.85 -0.12 18.84
N GLN A 14 -1.57 -0.29 19.14
CA GLN A 14 -0.79 0.71 19.87
C GLN A 14 -0.62 1.99 19.04
N SER A 15 -0.29 1.86 17.77
CA SER A 15 -0.21 2.98 16.83
C SER A 15 -1.57 3.67 16.65
N LEU A 16 -2.66 2.89 16.62
CA LEU A 16 -4.02 3.39 16.64
C LEU A 16 -4.30 4.23 17.91
N CYS A 17 -3.81 3.81 19.07
CA CYS A 17 -4.00 4.52 20.33
C CYS A 17 -3.24 5.85 20.43
N ALA A 18 -2.25 6.07 19.57
CA ALA A 18 -1.47 7.30 19.50
C ALA A 18 -2.12 8.38 18.63
N LYS A 19 -3.30 8.13 18.04
CA LYS A 19 -4.00 9.07 17.14
C LYS A 19 -5.44 9.31 17.61
N GLY A 20 -5.98 10.51 17.37
CA GLY A 20 -7.39 10.82 17.60
C GLY A 20 -8.30 9.92 16.76
N ARG A 21 -9.31 9.29 17.37
CA ARG A 21 -10.11 8.22 16.76
C ARG A 21 -11.58 8.53 16.70
N ILE A 22 -12.21 8.10 15.63
CA ILE A 22 -13.66 8.07 15.47
C ILE A 22 -14.05 6.62 15.18
N VAL A 23 -14.86 6.02 16.04
CA VAL A 23 -15.36 4.66 15.87
C VAL A 23 -16.84 4.74 15.49
N TYR A 24 -17.17 4.28 14.31
CA TYR A 24 -18.56 4.15 13.87
C TYR A 24 -19.11 2.78 14.29
N ASP A 25 -20.23 2.79 15.01
CA ASP A 25 -20.89 1.58 15.49
C ASP A 25 -22.33 1.49 14.97
N LEU A 26 -22.80 0.28 14.74
CA LEU A 26 -24.19 -0.01 14.32
C LEU A 26 -25.17 -0.04 15.50
N GLY A 27 -24.72 0.20 16.73
CA GLY A 27 -25.57 0.23 17.92
C GLY A 27 -25.64 -1.07 18.72
N SER A 28 -24.68 -1.99 18.50
CA SER A 28 -24.58 -3.27 19.22
C SER A 28 -23.75 -3.23 20.50
N VAL A 29 -23.06 -2.13 20.77
CA VAL A 29 -22.26 -1.98 22.00
C VAL A 29 -23.18 -1.65 23.17
N SER A 30 -23.41 -2.62 24.06
CA SER A 30 -24.03 -2.37 25.36
C SER A 30 -23.14 -1.41 26.16
N ALA A 31 -23.70 -0.30 26.57
CA ALA A 31 -23.06 0.71 27.41
C ALA A 31 -22.65 0.11 28.77
N GLN A 32 -21.47 -0.50 28.82
CA GLN A 32 -20.80 -0.83 30.07
C GLN A 32 -19.49 -0.02 30.13
N ASN A 33 -19.46 0.92 31.02
CA ASN A 33 -18.44 1.92 31.35
C ASN A 33 -18.44 3.19 30.47
N ASP A 34 -19.13 4.24 30.92
CA ASP A 34 -18.96 5.68 30.60
C ASP A 34 -18.61 6.12 29.17
N THR A 35 -18.82 5.24 28.19
CA THR A 35 -18.56 5.55 26.78
C THR A 35 -19.85 6.12 26.18
N LEU A 36 -19.93 7.44 26.04
CA LEU A 36 -21.04 8.14 25.39
C LEU A 36 -20.99 7.83 23.88
N ILE A 37 -21.89 6.95 23.42
CA ILE A 37 -22.16 6.81 22.00
C ILE A 37 -23.10 7.95 21.60
N MET A 38 -22.61 8.85 20.76
CA MET A 38 -23.47 9.89 20.19
C MET A 38 -24.42 9.24 19.17
N SER A 39 -25.69 9.17 19.53
CA SER A 39 -26.73 8.57 18.69
C SER A 39 -27.20 9.49 17.55
N SER A 40 -26.91 10.78 17.64
CA SER A 40 -27.20 11.77 16.58
C SER A 40 -26.15 12.88 16.59
N PHE A 41 -25.73 13.29 15.42
CA PHE A 41 -24.82 14.42 15.20
C PHE A 41 -25.11 15.07 13.84
N SER A 42 -24.64 16.33 13.67
CA SER A 42 -24.72 16.98 12.37
C SER A 42 -23.72 16.34 11.37
N LEU A 43 -24.21 15.91 10.22
CA LEU A 43 -23.35 15.37 9.16
C LEU A 43 -22.47 16.44 8.52
N LEU A 44 -22.89 17.71 8.58
CA LEU A 44 -22.13 18.85 8.05
C LEU A 44 -21.09 19.38 9.05
N GLU A 45 -21.28 19.09 10.34
CA GLU A 45 -20.36 19.45 11.42
C GLU A 45 -20.17 18.24 12.34
N PRO A 46 -19.53 17.18 11.87
CA PRO A 46 -19.32 15.98 12.68
C PRO A 46 -18.40 16.32 13.85
N PRO A 47 -18.64 15.75 15.04
CA PRO A 47 -17.80 15.96 16.19
C PRO A 47 -16.38 15.46 15.90
N GLN A 48 -15.40 16.16 16.46
CA GLN A 48 -13.99 15.90 16.22
C GLN A 48 -13.30 15.48 17.52
N PRO A 49 -12.36 14.51 17.49
CA PRO A 49 -11.50 14.24 18.63
C PRO A 49 -10.72 15.50 19.00
N GLN A 50 -10.69 15.85 20.28
CA GLN A 50 -10.02 17.07 20.77
C GLN A 50 -8.54 16.85 21.05
N GLY A 51 -8.13 15.61 21.28
CA GLY A 51 -6.75 15.22 21.56
C GLY A 51 -6.30 14.01 20.75
N ILE A 52 -4.97 13.82 20.70
CA ILE A 52 -4.33 12.73 19.97
C ILE A 52 -4.78 11.34 20.48
N ARG A 53 -5.23 11.22 21.74
CA ARG A 53 -5.67 9.94 22.34
C ARG A 53 -7.18 9.82 22.52
N ASP A 54 -7.91 10.82 22.10
CA ASP A 54 -9.36 10.83 22.27
C ASP A 54 -10.03 9.82 21.33
N THR A 55 -11.07 9.17 21.82
CA THR A 55 -11.90 8.27 21.03
C THR A 55 -13.34 8.73 21.10
N LEU A 56 -13.92 9.01 19.94
CA LEU A 56 -15.33 9.31 19.79
C LEU A 56 -16.05 8.07 19.25
N TYR A 57 -17.13 7.68 19.88
CA TYR A 57 -18.01 6.64 19.41
C TYR A 57 -19.25 7.28 18.79
N LEU A 58 -19.48 7.04 17.52
CA LEU A 58 -20.60 7.60 16.77
C LEU A 58 -21.46 6.48 16.22
N LYS A 59 -22.78 6.65 16.27
CA LYS A 59 -23.67 5.77 15.53
C LYS A 59 -23.44 5.97 14.03
N ALA A 60 -23.16 4.87 13.30
CA ALA A 60 -22.94 4.94 11.88
C ALA A 60 -24.19 5.47 11.15
N PRO A 61 -24.10 6.56 10.38
CA PRO A 61 -25.21 7.02 9.57
C PRO A 61 -25.50 6.02 8.43
N PRO A 62 -26.75 5.91 7.99
CA PRO A 62 -27.11 5.00 6.91
C PRO A 62 -26.62 5.48 5.54
N GLY A 63 -26.31 4.54 4.66
CA GLY A 63 -25.97 4.79 3.25
C GLY A 63 -24.73 5.71 3.10
N SER A 64 -24.76 6.57 2.10
CA SER A 64 -23.68 7.50 1.78
C SER A 64 -23.50 8.67 2.78
N ALA A 65 -24.36 8.78 3.78
CA ALA A 65 -24.22 9.80 4.83
C ALA A 65 -22.94 9.61 5.65
N THR A 66 -22.42 8.38 5.77
CA THR A 66 -21.08 8.12 6.35
C THR A 66 -19.99 8.81 5.53
N ALA A 67 -20.03 8.74 4.22
CA ALA A 67 -19.05 9.41 3.34
C ALA A 67 -19.08 10.93 3.50
N LEU A 68 -20.28 11.53 3.62
CA LEU A 68 -20.43 12.96 3.88
C LEU A 68 -19.79 13.36 5.21
N ALA A 69 -20.05 12.63 6.29
CA ALA A 69 -19.45 12.89 7.60
C ALA A 69 -17.91 12.75 7.58
N LEU A 70 -17.38 11.74 6.90
CA LEU A 70 -15.94 11.55 6.74
C LEU A 70 -15.29 12.66 5.90
N ALA A 71 -15.94 13.09 4.82
CA ALA A 71 -15.47 14.19 3.97
C ALA A 71 -15.40 15.50 4.77
N GLN A 72 -16.41 15.80 5.61
CA GLN A 72 -16.41 16.96 6.51
C GLN A 72 -15.32 16.84 7.59
N THR A 73 -15.10 15.65 8.13
CA THR A 73 -14.01 15.41 9.09
C THR A 73 -12.65 15.67 8.44
N ALA A 74 -12.44 15.21 7.22
CA ALA A 74 -11.19 15.34 6.49
C ALA A 74 -10.86 16.78 6.07
N SER A 75 -11.85 17.67 6.03
CA SER A 75 -11.61 19.11 5.77
C SER A 75 -10.83 19.79 6.91
N HIS A 76 -10.79 19.19 8.11
CA HIS A 76 -10.11 19.74 9.28
C HIS A 76 -8.73 19.13 9.53
N ALA A 77 -8.56 17.83 9.23
CA ALA A 77 -7.30 17.09 9.41
C ALA A 77 -7.21 15.91 8.44
N PRO A 78 -6.00 15.45 8.06
CA PRO A 78 -5.86 14.22 7.31
C PRO A 78 -6.57 13.06 8.01
N LEU A 79 -7.14 12.14 7.23
CA LEU A 79 -7.96 11.07 7.76
C LEU A 79 -7.52 9.72 7.19
N LEU A 80 -7.26 8.76 8.08
CA LEU A 80 -7.08 7.35 7.74
C LEU A 80 -8.38 6.62 8.03
N VAL A 81 -9.07 6.15 7.00
CA VAL A 81 -10.33 5.42 7.11
C VAL A 81 -10.08 3.94 6.94
N ILE A 82 -10.39 3.15 7.97
CA ILE A 82 -10.24 1.71 7.98
C ILE A 82 -11.59 1.05 7.74
N THR A 83 -11.69 0.23 6.70
CA THR A 83 -12.88 -0.50 6.32
C THR A 83 -12.77 -1.98 6.66
N PRO A 84 -13.89 -2.70 6.86
CA PRO A 84 -13.84 -4.13 7.17
C PRO A 84 -13.37 -5.01 6.00
N ASN A 85 -13.49 -4.53 4.76
CA ASN A 85 -13.10 -5.28 3.57
C ASN A 85 -12.96 -4.37 2.34
N THR A 86 -12.41 -4.90 1.25
CA THR A 86 -12.18 -4.21 -0.02
C THR A 86 -13.48 -3.69 -0.65
N ALA A 87 -14.57 -4.47 -0.62
CA ALA A 87 -15.85 -4.04 -1.21
C ALA A 87 -16.42 -2.80 -0.50
N SER A 88 -16.25 -2.71 0.83
CA SER A 88 -16.64 -1.52 1.61
C SER A 88 -15.74 -0.33 1.30
N ALA A 89 -14.44 -0.55 1.08
CA ALA A 89 -13.50 0.49 0.67
C ALA A 89 -13.88 1.07 -0.70
N GLN A 90 -14.07 0.22 -1.71
CA GLN A 90 -14.42 0.63 -3.07
C GLN A 90 -15.75 1.41 -3.13
N ARG A 91 -16.77 0.95 -2.37
CA ARG A 91 -18.05 1.69 -2.28
C ARG A 91 -17.87 3.05 -1.64
N LEU A 92 -17.12 3.10 -0.54
CA LEU A 92 -16.86 4.36 0.14
C LEU A 92 -16.02 5.32 -0.70
N GLU A 93 -15.08 4.82 -1.48
CA GLU A 93 -14.30 5.62 -2.44
C GLU A 93 -15.20 6.32 -3.46
N GLN A 94 -16.16 5.59 -4.04
CA GLN A 94 -17.14 6.16 -4.98
C GLN A 94 -17.99 7.25 -4.31
N ASP A 95 -18.47 7.00 -3.09
CA ASP A 95 -19.24 7.99 -2.36
C ASP A 95 -18.40 9.22 -1.99
N LEU A 96 -17.15 9.03 -1.55
CA LEU A 96 -16.22 10.11 -1.22
C LEU A 96 -15.83 10.95 -2.43
N ALA A 97 -15.73 10.36 -3.61
CA ALA A 97 -15.48 11.10 -4.86
C ALA A 97 -16.53 12.18 -5.14
N PHE A 98 -17.77 11.99 -4.63
CA PHE A 98 -18.84 12.97 -4.75
C PHE A 98 -18.82 14.03 -3.63
N TYR A 99 -18.49 13.64 -2.39
CA TYR A 99 -18.63 14.53 -1.23
C TYR A 99 -17.32 15.20 -0.81
N SER A 100 -16.17 14.64 -1.14
CA SER A 100 -14.88 15.13 -0.64
C SER A 100 -14.34 16.29 -1.46
N SER A 101 -13.92 17.34 -0.76
CA SER A 101 -13.13 18.45 -1.34
C SER A 101 -11.63 18.23 -1.24
N VAL A 102 -11.19 17.17 -0.55
CA VAL A 102 -9.78 16.79 -0.40
C VAL A 102 -9.52 15.49 -1.16
N PRO A 103 -8.26 15.22 -1.54
CA PRO A 103 -7.92 13.99 -2.26
C PRO A 103 -8.31 12.73 -1.49
N VAL A 104 -8.83 11.74 -2.19
CA VAL A 104 -9.02 10.38 -1.69
C VAL A 104 -7.84 9.55 -2.18
N LEU A 105 -7.12 8.92 -1.24
CA LEU A 105 -5.90 8.16 -1.45
C LEU A 105 -6.17 6.68 -1.15
N PRO A 106 -6.61 5.88 -2.14
CA PRO A 106 -6.86 4.47 -1.91
C PRO A 106 -5.55 3.72 -1.65
N PHE A 107 -5.56 2.85 -0.64
CA PHE A 107 -4.48 1.91 -0.36
C PHE A 107 -5.04 0.49 -0.47
N PRO A 108 -5.11 -0.07 -1.69
CA PRO A 108 -5.84 -1.29 -1.97
C PRO A 108 -5.17 -2.55 -1.40
N ASP A 109 -5.97 -3.60 -1.26
CA ASP A 109 -5.48 -4.95 -0.95
C ASP A 109 -4.72 -5.54 -2.15
N TRP A 110 -3.80 -6.47 -1.88
CA TRP A 110 -3.10 -7.21 -2.91
C TRP A 110 -4.01 -8.09 -3.78
N GLU A 111 -5.24 -8.35 -3.31
CA GLU A 111 -6.20 -9.27 -3.93
C GLU A 111 -5.64 -10.69 -4.10
N THR A 112 -4.61 -11.03 -3.32
CA THR A 112 -4.07 -12.37 -3.18
C THR A 112 -4.28 -12.86 -1.75
N LEU A 113 -4.40 -14.16 -1.57
CA LEU A 113 -4.53 -14.73 -0.23
C LEU A 113 -3.18 -14.74 0.49
N PRO A 114 -3.18 -14.67 1.84
CA PRO A 114 -1.96 -14.85 2.62
C PRO A 114 -1.21 -16.12 2.19
N TYR A 115 0.10 -16.00 1.98
CA TYR A 115 0.98 -17.10 1.55
C TYR A 115 0.66 -17.67 0.15
N ASP A 116 -0.02 -16.89 -0.69
CA ASP A 116 -0.27 -17.31 -2.07
C ASP A 116 1.02 -17.39 -2.89
N SER A 117 1.01 -18.17 -3.96
CA SER A 117 2.11 -18.28 -4.91
C SER A 117 2.03 -17.29 -6.06
N PHE A 118 0.98 -16.49 -6.10
CA PHE A 118 0.77 -15.46 -7.11
C PHE A 118 1.17 -14.09 -6.58
N SER A 119 1.70 -13.25 -7.48
CA SER A 119 1.92 -11.82 -7.19
C SER A 119 0.63 -11.02 -7.38
N PRO A 120 0.49 -9.90 -6.66
CA PRO A 120 -0.54 -8.92 -6.94
C PRO A 120 -0.42 -8.37 -8.36
N HIS A 121 -1.54 -7.91 -8.94
CA HIS A 121 -1.53 -7.23 -10.23
C HIS A 121 -0.73 -5.93 -10.16
N GLN A 122 -0.02 -5.59 -11.24
CA GLN A 122 0.86 -4.40 -11.23
C GLN A 122 0.10 -3.09 -11.01
N ASP A 123 -1.15 -2.97 -11.44
CA ASP A 123 -1.98 -1.81 -11.16
C ASP A 123 -2.20 -1.60 -9.66
N ILE A 124 -2.36 -2.70 -8.90
CA ILE A 124 -2.53 -2.65 -7.44
C ILE A 124 -1.24 -2.14 -6.79
N ILE A 125 -0.09 -2.69 -7.16
CA ILE A 125 1.21 -2.25 -6.65
C ILE A 125 1.46 -0.78 -7.03
N SER A 126 1.12 -0.40 -8.26
CA SER A 126 1.22 0.98 -8.75
C SER A 126 0.38 1.95 -7.90
N ALA A 127 -0.89 1.61 -7.63
CA ALA A 127 -1.78 2.42 -6.79
C ALA A 127 -1.25 2.55 -5.35
N ARG A 128 -0.74 1.46 -4.76
CA ARG A 128 -0.16 1.45 -3.41
C ARG A 128 1.09 2.34 -3.32
N LEU A 129 2.02 2.18 -4.26
CA LEU A 129 3.24 3.00 -4.33
C LEU A 129 2.92 4.48 -4.54
N ARG A 130 1.92 4.81 -5.38
CA ARG A 130 1.40 6.17 -5.55
C ARG A 130 0.95 6.75 -4.23
N THR A 131 0.11 6.04 -3.51
CA THR A 131 -0.41 6.51 -2.21
C THR A 131 0.73 6.71 -1.21
N LEU A 132 1.66 5.77 -1.08
CA LEU A 132 2.81 5.92 -0.20
C LEU A 132 3.69 7.12 -0.59
N ARG A 133 3.87 7.38 -1.90
CA ARG A 133 4.60 8.55 -2.39
C ARG A 133 3.88 9.86 -2.05
N GLN A 134 2.58 9.93 -2.29
CA GLN A 134 1.76 11.10 -1.97
C GLN A 134 1.77 11.43 -0.47
N LEU A 135 1.77 10.41 0.39
CA LEU A 135 1.90 10.60 1.84
C LEU A 135 3.26 11.17 2.22
N GLN A 136 4.34 10.72 1.58
CA GLN A 136 5.70 11.29 1.77
C GLN A 136 5.79 12.74 1.31
N ASP A 137 5.08 13.12 0.24
CA ASP A 137 5.00 14.51 -0.23
C ASP A 137 4.12 15.39 0.65
N GLY A 138 3.55 14.83 1.71
CA GLY A 138 2.69 15.56 2.64
C GLY A 138 1.31 15.87 2.09
N VAL A 139 0.83 15.12 1.11
CA VAL A 139 -0.54 15.25 0.60
C VAL A 139 -1.53 14.99 1.74
N ARG A 140 -2.37 15.99 2.02
CA ARG A 140 -3.39 15.92 3.05
C ARG A 140 -4.71 15.49 2.42
N GLY A 141 -5.24 14.35 2.84
CA GLY A 141 -6.45 13.78 2.25
C GLY A 141 -7.04 12.66 3.10
N ILE A 142 -7.85 11.83 2.47
CA ILE A 142 -8.47 10.64 3.05
C ILE A 142 -7.74 9.41 2.54
N VAL A 143 -6.94 8.78 3.40
CA VAL A 143 -6.36 7.46 3.10
C VAL A 143 -7.42 6.41 3.38
N LEU A 144 -7.75 5.60 2.40
CA LEU A 144 -8.78 4.57 2.50
C LEU A 144 -8.15 3.18 2.43
N VAL A 145 -8.25 2.40 3.51
CA VAL A 145 -7.59 1.11 3.61
C VAL A 145 -8.50 0.03 4.18
N PRO A 146 -8.58 -1.16 3.56
CA PRO A 146 -9.19 -2.35 4.16
C PRO A 146 -8.33 -2.87 5.33
N ILE A 147 -8.97 -3.45 6.35
CA ILE A 147 -8.25 -3.94 7.54
C ILE A 147 -7.23 -5.03 7.23
N ASN A 148 -7.51 -5.93 6.30
CA ASN A 148 -6.57 -6.97 5.87
C ASN A 148 -5.28 -6.36 5.26
N THR A 149 -5.40 -5.26 4.52
CA THR A 149 -4.27 -4.48 3.99
C THR A 149 -3.52 -3.74 5.08
N LEU A 150 -4.23 -3.16 6.05
CA LEU A 150 -3.60 -2.48 7.19
C LEU A 150 -2.74 -3.43 8.04
N MET A 151 -3.09 -4.71 8.08
CA MET A 151 -2.32 -5.75 8.78
C MET A 151 -1.07 -6.21 8.03
N GLN A 152 -0.86 -5.82 6.78
CA GLN A 152 0.34 -6.14 6.01
C GLN A 152 1.53 -5.31 6.49
N ARG A 153 2.72 -5.90 6.42
CA ARG A 153 3.98 -5.18 6.61
C ARG A 153 4.36 -4.45 5.35
N LEU A 154 4.79 -3.21 5.50
CA LEU A 154 5.17 -2.32 4.42
C LEU A 154 6.68 -2.08 4.41
N PRO A 155 7.25 -1.64 3.28
CA PRO A 155 8.62 -1.17 3.25
C PRO A 155 8.79 0.02 4.20
N PRO A 156 9.99 0.25 4.74
CA PRO A 156 10.28 1.43 5.56
C PRO A 156 10.01 2.72 4.77
N VAL A 157 9.63 3.79 5.47
CA VAL A 157 9.31 5.09 4.85
C VAL A 157 10.44 5.58 3.93
N SER A 158 11.70 5.37 4.31
CA SER A 158 12.88 5.75 3.52
C SER A 158 13.02 5.00 2.19
N TYR A 159 12.34 3.87 2.03
CA TYR A 159 12.47 3.02 0.84
C TYR A 159 12.05 3.74 -0.44
N ILE A 160 10.87 4.37 -0.43
CA ILE A 160 10.35 5.07 -1.61
C ILE A 160 11.11 6.37 -1.85
N ALA A 161 11.32 7.18 -0.81
CA ALA A 161 12.03 8.46 -0.92
C ALA A 161 13.42 8.32 -1.57
N GLY A 162 14.14 7.24 -1.25
CA GLY A 162 15.48 6.98 -1.79
C GLY A 162 15.50 6.39 -3.21
N ARG A 163 14.34 6.13 -3.83
CA ARG A 163 14.24 5.43 -5.13
C ARG A 163 13.38 6.13 -6.17
N VAL A 164 12.97 7.34 -5.90
CA VAL A 164 12.28 8.17 -6.90
C VAL A 164 13.31 8.71 -7.89
N MET A 165 13.05 8.51 -9.18
CA MET A 165 13.86 9.10 -10.26
C MET A 165 12.99 10.12 -11.00
N THR A 166 13.48 11.33 -11.15
CA THR A 166 12.78 12.39 -11.88
C THR A 166 13.37 12.53 -13.29
N LEU A 167 12.54 12.47 -14.31
CA LEU A 167 12.90 12.80 -15.69
C LEU A 167 12.26 14.12 -16.09
N LYS A 168 13.03 14.96 -16.79
CA LYS A 168 12.60 16.27 -17.25
C LYS A 168 13.00 16.49 -18.71
N ALA A 169 12.13 17.11 -19.49
CA ALA A 169 12.45 17.53 -20.85
C ALA A 169 13.68 18.45 -20.83
N GLY A 170 14.60 18.28 -21.78
CA GLY A 170 15.87 18.97 -21.87
C GLY A 170 16.99 18.39 -20.99
N ALA A 171 16.71 17.34 -20.19
CA ALA A 171 17.72 16.69 -19.40
C ALA A 171 18.50 15.64 -20.20
N THR A 172 19.77 15.44 -19.86
CA THR A 172 20.58 14.36 -20.46
C THR A 172 20.17 13.01 -19.91
N LEU A 173 19.94 12.04 -20.80
CA LEU A 173 19.55 10.68 -20.47
C LEU A 173 20.40 9.68 -21.28
N ASN A 174 21.44 9.12 -20.65
CA ASN A 174 22.17 8.04 -21.29
C ASN A 174 21.33 6.75 -21.27
N ARG A 175 21.03 6.22 -22.45
CA ARG A 175 20.11 5.09 -22.64
C ARG A 175 20.54 3.82 -21.92
N GLU A 176 21.84 3.51 -21.92
CA GLU A 176 22.34 2.27 -21.32
C GLU A 176 22.25 2.33 -19.78
N THR A 177 22.70 3.44 -19.19
CA THR A 177 22.59 3.65 -17.73
C THR A 177 21.14 3.73 -17.28
N PHE A 178 20.25 4.29 -18.12
CA PHE A 178 18.82 4.34 -17.81
C PHE A 178 18.19 2.96 -17.85
N ARG A 179 18.51 2.13 -18.86
CA ARG A 179 18.09 0.73 -18.93
C ARG A 179 18.49 -0.06 -17.69
N GLU A 180 19.75 0.09 -17.25
CA GLU A 180 20.22 -0.53 -16.02
C GLU A 180 19.49 -0.03 -14.79
N SER A 181 19.13 1.25 -14.76
CA SER A 181 18.38 1.85 -13.64
C SER A 181 16.95 1.35 -13.57
N LEU A 182 16.27 1.22 -14.73
CA LEU A 182 14.94 0.61 -14.82
C LEU A 182 14.96 -0.85 -14.38
N SER A 183 15.94 -1.62 -14.86
CA SER A 183 16.11 -3.02 -14.48
C SER A 183 16.34 -3.17 -12.97
N ARG A 184 17.19 -2.31 -12.37
CA ARG A 184 17.43 -2.27 -10.91
C ARG A 184 16.21 -1.83 -10.11
N ALA A 185 15.36 -0.97 -10.69
CA ALA A 185 14.09 -0.55 -10.10
C ALA A 185 12.99 -1.63 -10.24
N GLY A 186 13.28 -2.73 -10.95
CA GLY A 186 12.36 -3.86 -11.12
C GLY A 186 11.44 -3.76 -12.33
N TYR A 187 11.65 -2.77 -13.22
CA TYR A 187 10.86 -2.67 -14.46
C TYR A 187 11.18 -3.78 -15.43
N ARG A 188 10.14 -4.27 -16.12
CA ARG A 188 10.20 -5.35 -17.08
C ARG A 188 10.37 -4.81 -18.50
N ALA A 189 11.40 -5.29 -19.21
CA ALA A 189 11.59 -4.99 -20.62
C ALA A 189 10.59 -5.82 -21.47
N VAL A 190 9.84 -5.15 -22.34
CA VAL A 190 8.83 -5.74 -23.21
C VAL A 190 8.96 -5.22 -24.65
N GLU A 191 8.27 -5.86 -25.61
CA GLU A 191 8.18 -5.35 -26.98
C GLU A 191 7.20 -4.18 -27.10
N THR A 192 6.08 -4.23 -26.37
CA THR A 192 5.04 -3.21 -26.35
C THR A 192 4.54 -3.02 -24.92
N VAL A 193 4.45 -1.78 -24.49
CA VAL A 193 4.08 -1.40 -23.13
C VAL A 193 2.55 -1.34 -22.99
N TYR A 194 2.00 -2.06 -22.02
CA TYR A 194 0.57 -2.10 -21.69
C TYR A 194 0.27 -1.87 -20.21
N GLU A 195 1.15 -2.29 -19.30
CA GLU A 195 0.92 -2.33 -17.87
C GLU A 195 1.96 -1.50 -17.09
N PRO A 196 1.62 -0.97 -15.88
CA PRO A 196 2.61 -0.35 -15.01
C PRO A 196 3.81 -1.28 -14.74
N GLY A 197 5.00 -0.70 -14.67
CA GLY A 197 6.25 -1.45 -14.47
C GLY A 197 6.85 -2.02 -15.76
N GLU A 198 6.32 -1.69 -16.92
CA GLU A 198 6.86 -2.10 -18.22
C GLU A 198 7.60 -0.98 -18.93
N TYR A 199 8.62 -1.34 -19.70
CA TYR A 199 9.29 -0.43 -20.63
C TYR A 199 9.72 -1.10 -21.93
N ALA A 200 9.79 -0.32 -23.01
CA ALA A 200 10.31 -0.73 -24.32
C ALA A 200 11.25 0.33 -24.86
N MET A 201 12.39 -0.08 -25.44
CA MET A 201 13.36 0.81 -26.06
C MET A 201 13.51 0.51 -27.54
N ARG A 202 13.17 1.47 -28.40
CA ARG A 202 13.19 1.33 -29.87
C ARG A 202 13.84 2.55 -30.53
N GLY A 203 15.09 2.40 -30.95
CA GLY A 203 15.83 3.53 -31.52
C GLY A 203 15.96 4.67 -30.53
N ALA A 204 15.52 5.87 -30.89
CA ALA A 204 15.52 7.06 -30.01
C ALA A 204 14.28 7.16 -29.10
N ILE A 205 13.37 6.19 -29.16
CA ILE A 205 12.11 6.20 -28.38
C ILE A 205 12.22 5.22 -27.25
N ILE A 206 11.78 5.68 -26.06
CA ILE A 206 11.59 4.84 -24.88
C ILE A 206 10.12 4.99 -24.46
N ASP A 207 9.39 3.88 -24.53
CA ASP A 207 8.03 3.78 -23.98
C ASP A 207 8.13 3.20 -22.57
N LEU A 208 7.44 3.78 -21.61
CA LEU A 208 7.53 3.42 -20.20
C LEU A 208 6.19 3.63 -19.51
N PHE A 209 5.68 2.63 -18.82
CA PHE A 209 4.55 2.81 -17.91
C PHE A 209 5.09 2.88 -16.48
N ALA A 210 5.29 4.10 -16.01
CA ALA A 210 5.84 4.33 -14.68
C ALA A 210 4.84 3.95 -13.60
N MET A 211 5.33 3.32 -12.52
CA MET A 211 4.52 3.05 -11.35
C MET A 211 4.01 4.35 -10.74
N GLY A 212 2.77 4.35 -10.30
CA GLY A 212 2.09 5.53 -9.77
C GLY A 212 1.42 6.43 -10.81
N MET A 213 1.59 6.16 -12.11
CA MET A 213 0.95 6.90 -13.19
C MET A 213 -0.31 6.19 -13.71
N ASP A 214 -1.26 6.96 -14.25
CA ASP A 214 -2.48 6.44 -14.85
C ASP A 214 -2.31 6.12 -16.34
N GLU A 215 -1.34 6.76 -16.99
CA GLU A 215 -1.03 6.60 -18.41
C GLU A 215 0.47 6.43 -18.61
N PRO A 216 0.88 5.59 -19.59
CA PRO A 216 2.29 5.43 -19.92
C PRO A 216 2.87 6.68 -20.60
N ILE A 217 4.20 6.77 -20.59
CA ILE A 217 4.98 7.88 -21.14
C ILE A 217 5.84 7.39 -22.29
N ARG A 218 5.85 8.16 -23.36
CA ARG A 218 6.81 8.09 -24.46
C ARG A 218 7.86 9.18 -24.29
N ILE A 219 9.10 8.78 -24.22
CA ILE A 219 10.29 9.62 -24.13
C ILE A 219 10.94 9.63 -25.52
N ASP A 220 10.95 10.76 -26.18
CA ASP A 220 11.69 10.96 -27.42
C ASP A 220 13.06 11.56 -27.10
N LEU A 221 14.13 10.93 -27.59
CA LEU A 221 15.49 11.40 -27.40
C LEU A 221 16.05 12.03 -28.68
N PHE A 222 16.74 13.15 -28.51
CA PHE A 222 17.65 13.69 -29.51
C PHE A 222 19.08 13.47 -28.99
N ASP A 223 19.80 12.55 -29.60
CA ASP A 223 21.05 11.98 -29.06
C ASP A 223 20.85 11.46 -27.61
N ASP A 224 21.51 12.07 -26.64
CA ASP A 224 21.37 11.76 -25.21
C ASP A 224 20.53 12.79 -24.44
N GLU A 225 19.75 13.63 -25.12
CA GLU A 225 18.89 14.64 -24.50
C GLU A 225 17.41 14.22 -24.65
N ILE A 226 16.62 14.40 -23.60
CA ILE A 226 15.16 14.21 -23.65
C ILE A 226 14.56 15.38 -24.41
N ASP A 227 14.19 15.16 -25.68
CA ASP A 227 13.52 16.19 -26.49
C ASP A 227 12.07 16.38 -26.04
N THR A 228 11.30 15.29 -25.89
CA THR A 228 9.91 15.38 -25.42
C THR A 228 9.52 14.22 -24.52
N LEU A 229 8.62 14.54 -23.57
CA LEU A 229 7.87 13.58 -22.76
C LEU A 229 6.40 13.71 -23.14
N ARG A 230 5.74 12.60 -23.48
CA ARG A 230 4.32 12.58 -23.87
C ARG A 230 3.63 11.38 -23.25
N HIS A 231 2.40 11.58 -22.77
CA HIS A 231 1.53 10.44 -22.52
C HIS A 231 1.21 9.72 -23.84
N PHE A 232 0.84 8.45 -23.75
CA PHE A 232 0.29 7.72 -24.87
C PHE A 232 -0.77 6.71 -24.38
N ASP A 233 -1.72 6.44 -25.24
CA ASP A 233 -2.75 5.44 -24.99
C ASP A 233 -2.19 4.02 -25.23
N PRO A 234 -2.18 3.13 -24.22
CA PRO A 234 -1.57 1.81 -24.35
C PRO A 234 -2.29 0.90 -25.36
N GLY A 235 -3.59 1.11 -25.60
CA GLY A 235 -4.36 0.32 -26.55
C GLY A 235 -4.05 0.67 -28.02
N SER A 236 -4.02 1.97 -28.34
CA SER A 236 -3.74 2.46 -29.72
C SER A 236 -2.28 2.78 -29.96
N GLN A 237 -1.44 2.84 -28.94
CA GLN A 237 -0.02 3.21 -28.98
C GLN A 237 0.21 4.64 -29.52
N ARG A 238 -0.81 5.51 -29.48
CA ARG A 238 -0.73 6.89 -29.97
C ARG A 238 -0.40 7.85 -28.86
N SER A 239 0.56 8.74 -29.09
CA SER A 239 0.91 9.81 -28.16
C SER A 239 -0.24 10.79 -28.01
N THR A 240 -0.41 11.30 -26.78
CA THR A 240 -1.41 12.29 -26.38
C THR A 240 -0.71 13.55 -25.89
N ASP A 241 -0.96 13.99 -24.66
CA ASP A 241 -0.51 15.25 -24.11
C ASP A 241 0.98 15.27 -23.77
N LYS A 242 1.61 16.44 -23.94
CA LYS A 242 2.98 16.69 -23.47
C LYS A 242 3.00 16.93 -21.98
N VAL A 243 4.06 16.44 -21.35
CA VAL A 243 4.42 16.75 -19.95
C VAL A 243 5.88 17.20 -19.87
N ASP A 244 6.19 18.04 -18.90
CA ASP A 244 7.56 18.56 -18.73
C ASP A 244 8.40 17.69 -17.80
N THR A 245 7.76 17.03 -16.86
CA THR A 245 8.46 16.27 -15.80
C THR A 245 7.62 15.05 -15.40
N ILE A 246 8.29 13.93 -15.15
CA ILE A 246 7.70 12.73 -14.59
C ILE A 246 8.54 12.19 -13.44
N GLU A 247 7.89 11.49 -12.50
CA GLU A 247 8.56 10.72 -11.45
C GLU A 247 8.39 9.23 -11.71
N LEU A 248 9.47 8.49 -11.51
CA LEU A 248 9.51 7.03 -11.61
C LEU A 248 9.64 6.46 -10.21
N LEU A 249 8.65 5.71 -9.78
CA LEU A 249 8.68 4.93 -8.55
C LEU A 249 9.30 3.54 -8.82
N PRO A 250 9.77 2.81 -7.79
CA PRO A 250 10.20 1.42 -7.97
C PRO A 250 9.03 0.54 -8.44
N ALA A 251 9.32 -0.55 -9.16
CA ALA A 251 8.27 -1.44 -9.68
C ALA A 251 7.70 -2.41 -8.64
N HIS A 252 8.32 -2.52 -7.46
CA HIS A 252 7.89 -3.41 -6.37
C HIS A 252 7.96 -2.69 -5.02
N GLU A 253 7.23 -3.20 -4.04
CA GLU A 253 7.30 -2.75 -2.64
C GLU A 253 8.56 -3.29 -1.93
N TYR A 254 9.39 -4.10 -2.58
CA TYR A 254 10.69 -4.58 -2.13
C TYR A 254 11.78 -4.30 -3.17
N SER A 255 13.05 -4.42 -2.78
CA SER A 255 14.18 -4.15 -3.67
C SER A 255 14.94 -5.42 -4.00
N LEU A 256 15.35 -5.55 -5.26
CA LEU A 256 16.30 -6.58 -5.71
C LEU A 256 17.72 -5.99 -5.89
N SER A 257 18.04 -4.92 -5.15
CA SER A 257 19.43 -4.40 -5.10
C SER A 257 20.35 -5.39 -4.37
N ARG A 258 21.66 -5.28 -4.62
CA ARG A 258 22.65 -6.17 -3.98
C ARG A 258 22.58 -6.17 -2.46
N SER A 259 22.33 -5.01 -1.84
CA SER A 259 22.19 -4.90 -0.38
C SER A 259 20.91 -5.57 0.12
N ALA A 260 19.77 -5.37 -0.56
CA ALA A 260 18.51 -5.99 -0.19
C ALA A 260 18.52 -7.51 -0.39
N ILE A 261 19.17 -8.00 -1.46
CA ILE A 261 19.38 -9.44 -1.68
C ILE A 261 20.29 -10.04 -0.59
N ALA A 262 21.32 -9.33 -0.16
CA ALA A 262 22.17 -9.77 0.93
C ALA A 262 21.39 -9.88 2.26
N CYS A 263 20.56 -8.88 2.57
CA CYS A 263 19.66 -8.89 3.73
C CYS A 263 18.66 -10.07 3.64
N PHE A 264 18.00 -10.22 2.48
CA PHE A 264 17.08 -11.35 2.24
C PHE A 264 17.77 -12.70 2.46
N ARG A 265 18.97 -12.89 1.90
CA ARG A 265 19.72 -14.13 2.06
C ARG A 265 20.01 -14.43 3.52
N GLU A 266 20.58 -13.48 4.25
CA GLU A 266 20.95 -13.63 5.66
C GLU A 266 19.74 -13.95 6.53
N GLN A 267 18.63 -13.22 6.34
CA GLN A 267 17.41 -13.45 7.10
C GLN A 267 16.75 -14.77 6.72
N PHE A 268 16.73 -15.14 5.43
CA PHE A 268 16.17 -16.41 4.99
C PHE A 268 16.92 -17.63 5.58
N GLU A 269 18.26 -17.62 5.46
CA GLU A 269 19.12 -18.69 5.97
C GLU A 269 19.09 -18.78 7.52
N THR A 270 18.84 -17.66 8.19
CA THR A 270 18.73 -17.63 9.68
C THR A 270 17.35 -18.13 10.14
N LEU A 271 16.30 -17.81 9.39
CA LEU A 271 14.93 -18.07 9.84
C LEU A 271 14.45 -19.47 9.50
N PHE A 272 14.88 -20.03 8.37
CA PHE A 272 14.38 -21.30 7.86
C PHE A 272 15.42 -22.40 7.99
N ASP A 273 15.04 -23.49 8.68
CA ASP A 273 15.85 -24.72 8.80
C ASP A 273 15.58 -25.64 7.60
N VAL A 274 15.95 -25.19 6.40
CA VAL A 274 15.81 -25.91 5.11
C VAL A 274 17.10 -25.76 4.29
N ASP A 275 17.29 -26.64 3.26
CA ASP A 275 18.35 -26.40 2.28
C ASP A 275 17.89 -25.29 1.30
N PRO A 276 18.45 -24.06 1.37
CA PRO A 276 17.97 -22.93 0.54
C PRO A 276 18.10 -23.21 -0.96
N ARG A 277 19.05 -24.07 -1.38
CA ARG A 277 19.27 -24.43 -2.80
C ARG A 277 18.11 -25.20 -3.40
N GLN A 278 17.28 -25.82 -2.58
CA GLN A 278 16.06 -26.52 -2.98
C GLN A 278 14.84 -25.57 -3.08
N CYS A 279 14.99 -24.31 -2.69
CA CYS A 279 13.93 -23.30 -2.72
C CYS A 279 14.01 -22.45 -4.01
N PRO A 280 13.14 -22.67 -5.03
CA PRO A 280 13.20 -21.93 -6.29
C PRO A 280 13.14 -20.43 -6.11
N LEU A 281 12.21 -19.95 -5.27
CA LEU A 281 12.02 -18.51 -4.98
C LEU A 281 13.29 -17.89 -4.37
N TYR A 282 13.98 -18.58 -3.45
CA TYR A 282 15.25 -18.13 -2.90
C TYR A 282 16.31 -17.99 -3.99
N ASN A 283 16.46 -19.01 -4.85
CA ASN A 283 17.44 -19.00 -5.94
C ASN A 283 17.18 -17.87 -6.96
N ASP A 284 15.91 -17.59 -7.25
CA ASP A 284 15.52 -16.51 -8.15
C ASP A 284 15.78 -15.14 -7.53
N ALA A 285 15.44 -14.95 -6.26
CA ALA A 285 15.75 -13.71 -5.53
C ALA A 285 17.25 -13.40 -5.53
N LEU A 286 18.12 -14.41 -5.35
CA LEU A 286 19.59 -14.23 -5.43
C LEU A 286 20.07 -13.80 -6.84
N LYS A 287 19.32 -14.13 -7.88
CA LYS A 287 19.60 -13.72 -9.28
C LYS A 287 18.92 -12.40 -9.65
N ALA A 288 18.30 -11.72 -8.68
CA ALA A 288 17.47 -10.53 -8.89
C ALA A 288 16.30 -10.78 -9.85
N ILE A 289 15.69 -11.97 -9.82
CA ILE A 289 14.50 -12.32 -10.60
C ILE A 289 13.26 -12.14 -9.71
N PRO A 290 12.30 -11.26 -10.09
CA PRO A 290 11.06 -11.07 -9.36
C PRO A 290 10.09 -12.22 -9.63
N SER A 291 10.25 -13.32 -8.90
CA SER A 291 9.40 -14.50 -9.05
C SER A 291 8.02 -14.28 -8.41
N PRO A 292 6.96 -14.89 -8.97
CA PRO A 292 5.61 -14.81 -8.39
C PRO A 292 5.56 -15.21 -6.92
N GLY A 293 4.89 -14.41 -6.10
CA GLY A 293 4.73 -14.62 -4.66
C GLY A 293 5.92 -14.16 -3.81
N LEU A 294 6.93 -13.51 -4.40
CA LEU A 294 8.07 -12.97 -3.66
C LEU A 294 7.66 -11.85 -2.70
N GLU A 295 6.56 -11.17 -2.96
CA GLU A 295 5.94 -10.16 -2.10
C GLU A 295 5.62 -10.68 -0.70
N GLN A 296 5.29 -11.97 -0.59
CA GLN A 296 5.00 -12.62 0.70
C GLN A 296 6.24 -12.67 1.62
N TYR A 297 7.43 -12.47 1.06
CA TYR A 297 8.71 -12.43 1.78
C TYR A 297 9.26 -11.01 1.91
N LEU A 298 8.45 -9.98 1.64
CA LEU A 298 8.84 -8.57 1.75
C LEU A 298 9.63 -8.25 3.04
N PRO A 299 9.25 -8.75 4.23
CA PRO A 299 9.99 -8.46 5.45
C PRO A 299 11.47 -8.88 5.44
N LEU A 300 11.84 -9.87 4.63
CA LEU A 300 13.23 -10.34 4.58
C LEU A 300 14.16 -9.43 3.76
N PHE A 301 13.62 -8.48 3.01
CA PHE A 301 14.41 -7.53 2.21
C PHE A 301 14.83 -6.28 2.98
N PHE A 302 14.40 -6.15 4.25
CA PHE A 302 14.63 -4.99 5.08
C PHE A 302 15.07 -5.40 6.49
N ASP A 303 15.91 -4.60 7.13
CA ASP A 303 16.25 -4.77 8.54
C ASP A 303 15.01 -4.57 9.42
N GLU A 304 14.17 -3.59 9.06
CA GLU A 304 12.91 -3.28 9.71
C GLU A 304 11.84 -2.97 8.66
N THR A 305 10.61 -3.36 8.93
CA THR A 305 9.42 -3.01 8.14
C THR A 305 8.59 -1.96 8.85
N ALA A 306 7.79 -1.22 8.11
CA ALA A 306 6.85 -0.24 8.63
C ALA A 306 5.40 -0.74 8.60
N SER A 307 4.55 -0.11 9.41
CA SER A 307 3.10 -0.13 9.27
C SER A 307 2.62 1.09 8.48
N LEU A 308 1.38 1.08 7.99
CA LEU A 308 0.82 2.25 7.33
C LEU A 308 0.76 3.49 8.26
N PHE A 309 0.69 3.28 9.58
CA PHE A 309 0.69 4.37 10.57
C PHE A 309 1.99 5.18 10.58
N GLU A 310 3.11 4.60 10.18
CA GLU A 310 4.40 5.28 10.08
C GLU A 310 4.53 6.10 8.79
N HIS A 311 3.70 5.83 7.79
CA HIS A 311 3.65 6.59 6.54
C HIS A 311 2.71 7.82 6.61
N VAL A 312 1.81 7.89 7.58
CA VAL A 312 0.91 9.04 7.76
C VAL A 312 1.42 10.01 8.82
N THR A 313 1.05 11.28 8.70
CA THR A 313 1.48 12.34 9.63
C THR A 313 0.88 12.17 11.03
N ASP A 314 1.51 12.75 12.04
CA ASP A 314 1.09 12.63 13.45
C ASP A 314 -0.30 13.22 13.71
N ASP A 315 -0.70 14.24 12.97
CA ASP A 315 -2.00 14.87 13.06
C ASP A 315 -3.12 14.12 12.29
N THR A 316 -2.78 13.01 11.62
CA THR A 316 -3.78 12.17 10.95
C THR A 316 -4.72 11.55 11.97
N ARG A 317 -6.02 11.75 11.78
CA ARG A 317 -7.07 11.10 12.55
C ARG A 317 -7.40 9.74 11.96
N VAL A 318 -7.96 8.85 12.77
CA VAL A 318 -8.34 7.51 12.32
C VAL A 318 -9.83 7.32 12.48
N ALA A 319 -10.51 6.90 11.41
CA ALA A 319 -11.90 6.50 11.42
C ALA A 319 -12.01 4.98 11.20
N LEU A 320 -12.67 4.29 12.12
CA LEU A 320 -12.95 2.86 12.01
C LEU A 320 -14.41 2.67 11.64
N LEU A 321 -14.66 1.97 10.55
CA LEU A 321 -16.01 1.62 10.13
C LEU A 321 -16.52 0.36 10.86
N PRO A 322 -17.85 0.16 10.89
CA PRO A 322 -18.43 -1.02 11.52
C PRO A 322 -17.87 -2.33 10.98
N GLY A 323 -17.63 -3.30 11.87
CA GLY A 323 -17.16 -4.64 11.51
C GLY A 323 -15.63 -4.76 11.32
N VAL A 324 -14.85 -3.69 11.53
CA VAL A 324 -13.38 -3.70 11.34
C VAL A 324 -12.69 -4.68 12.28
N PHE A 325 -13.08 -4.73 13.55
CA PHE A 325 -12.43 -5.62 14.53
C PHE A 325 -12.73 -7.09 14.27
N GLU A 326 -13.98 -7.42 13.96
CA GLU A 326 -14.40 -8.77 13.60
C GLU A 326 -13.72 -9.24 12.31
N ALA A 327 -13.59 -8.37 11.33
CA ALA A 327 -12.87 -8.65 10.09
C ALA A 327 -11.38 -8.88 10.32
N ALA A 328 -10.74 -8.11 11.23
CA ALA A 328 -9.35 -8.31 11.61
C ALA A 328 -9.12 -9.68 12.24
N GLU A 329 -9.99 -10.09 13.18
CA GLU A 329 -9.91 -11.39 13.83
C GLU A 329 -10.10 -12.53 12.83
N GLN A 330 -11.08 -12.43 11.94
CA GLN A 330 -11.33 -13.43 10.89
C GLN A 330 -10.13 -13.52 9.93
N HIS A 331 -9.54 -12.39 9.55
CA HIS A 331 -8.38 -12.38 8.68
C HIS A 331 -7.17 -13.02 9.36
N TRP A 332 -6.93 -12.74 10.64
CA TRP A 332 -5.85 -13.36 11.41
C TRP A 332 -6.00 -14.87 11.50
N GLN A 333 -7.21 -15.37 11.79
CA GLN A 333 -7.51 -16.81 11.80
C GLN A 333 -7.26 -17.46 10.44
N ALA A 334 -7.59 -16.75 9.34
CA ALA A 334 -7.29 -17.21 8.00
C ALA A 334 -5.79 -17.31 7.72
N ILE A 335 -5.00 -16.29 8.16
CA ILE A 335 -3.53 -16.32 8.07
C ILE A 335 -2.95 -17.53 8.79
N GLU A 336 -3.34 -17.78 10.07
CA GLU A 336 -2.84 -18.89 10.86
C GLU A 336 -3.21 -20.25 10.24
N SER A 337 -4.45 -20.40 9.81
CA SER A 337 -4.93 -21.61 9.16
C SER A 337 -4.17 -21.91 7.87
N ARG A 338 -3.93 -20.90 7.03
CA ARG A 338 -3.16 -21.07 5.79
C ARG A 338 -1.69 -21.37 6.05
N TYR A 339 -1.07 -20.73 7.06
CA TYR A 339 0.29 -21.02 7.47
C TYR A 339 0.46 -22.49 7.84
N ILE A 340 -0.45 -23.04 8.66
CA ILE A 340 -0.43 -24.45 9.06
C ILE A 340 -0.61 -25.38 7.86
N ASN A 341 -1.57 -25.07 6.98
CA ASN A 341 -1.92 -25.96 5.86
C ASN A 341 -0.90 -25.93 4.72
N LEU A 342 -0.27 -24.78 4.44
CA LEU A 342 0.67 -24.61 3.34
C LEU A 342 2.13 -24.72 3.75
N GLY A 343 2.46 -24.57 5.04
CA GLY A 343 3.82 -24.59 5.59
C GLY A 343 4.49 -25.97 5.63
N VAL A 344 3.90 -26.97 4.99
CA VAL A 344 4.42 -28.35 4.95
C VAL A 344 5.43 -28.58 3.82
N ASP A 345 5.53 -27.65 2.87
CA ASP A 345 6.44 -27.74 1.73
C ASP A 345 7.83 -27.15 2.09
N PRO A 346 8.88 -27.98 2.24
CA PRO A 346 10.20 -27.49 2.58
C PRO A 346 10.87 -26.70 1.45
N THR A 347 10.38 -26.79 0.22
CA THR A 347 10.91 -26.04 -0.93
C THR A 347 10.34 -24.62 -1.01
N ARG A 348 9.30 -24.34 -0.20
CA ARG A 348 8.66 -23.04 -0.07
C ARG A 348 8.34 -22.73 1.40
N PRO A 349 9.36 -22.55 2.25
CA PRO A 349 9.14 -22.28 3.68
C PRO A 349 8.43 -20.93 3.86
N LEU A 350 7.38 -20.90 4.68
CA LEU A 350 6.56 -19.71 4.87
C LEU A 350 7.04 -18.89 6.07
N LEU A 351 6.97 -17.57 5.97
CA LEU A 351 7.20 -16.68 7.09
C LEU A 351 6.19 -16.96 8.21
N PRO A 352 6.63 -17.05 9.49
CA PRO A 352 5.70 -17.11 10.61
C PRO A 352 4.70 -15.94 10.56
N PRO A 353 3.42 -16.14 10.91
CA PRO A 353 2.37 -15.13 10.79
C PRO A 353 2.75 -13.75 11.34
N HIS A 354 3.34 -13.71 12.55
CA HIS A 354 3.77 -12.45 13.19
C HIS A 354 4.97 -11.77 12.51
N ARG A 355 5.68 -12.46 11.63
CA ARG A 355 6.77 -11.91 10.83
C ARG A 355 6.25 -11.34 9.50
N ALA A 356 5.21 -11.95 8.93
CA ALA A 356 4.62 -11.54 7.66
C ALA A 356 3.55 -10.46 7.83
N PHE A 357 2.82 -10.48 8.96
CA PHE A 357 1.68 -9.60 9.23
C PHE A 357 1.76 -9.01 10.64
N PHE A 358 1.02 -7.94 10.89
CA PHE A 358 0.79 -7.41 12.23
C PHE A 358 -0.35 -8.20 12.89
N PRO A 359 -0.14 -8.81 14.06
CA PRO A 359 -1.16 -9.59 14.74
C PRO A 359 -2.30 -8.74 15.27
N VAL A 360 -3.45 -9.36 15.54
CA VAL A 360 -4.61 -8.71 16.14
C VAL A 360 -4.43 -8.56 17.66
N ASN A 361 -3.66 -9.45 18.30
CA ASN A 361 -3.42 -9.49 19.75
C ASN A 361 -1.94 -9.37 20.07
#